data_d944e11da800080a7fc017793d7e94d7
#
_entry.id   d944e11da800080a7fc017793d7e94d7
#
_cell.length_a   1.000
_cell.length_b   1.000
_cell.length_c   1.000
_cell.angle_alpha   90.00
_cell.angle_beta   90.00
_cell.angle_gamma   90.00
#
_symmetry.space_group_name_H-M   'P 1'
#
loop_
_entity.id
_entity.type
_entity.pdbx_description
1 polymer ?
#
loop_
_entity_poly.entity_id
_entity_poly.type
_entity_poly.pdbx_seq_one_letter_code
_entity_poly.pdbx_strand_id
1 'polypeptide(L)'
;MQNLRQAAKSFPDPTVVIKEGIAALHTHRGNYTLDGPEAKKLKLLWWEFPEEHWKPLREGSRMNFLRAPSAVIHDNAPMTDEQTQVAASFVDELLDLAAVQTPAEGRKILTTAPLFVVPKEGQEGEWRVIADMLRGGQNECIGSDPVFLPRISHILDQMYSGGYSAVVDASKYFYQFPTHPDDRPYLGLRHPITQTLLEYAGLPMGAANSPAIACRYGLAFIRMLQSRFEAFQGNPKINCWWTGFSEDGYDPDLGYGFTLIGKDGGAAKVWAFVDDFLIHGPTYDKTSLALSLFLDLAVDCGMLCHPKKLTPPQQVVKYCG
;
A
#
# COMPACT_ATOMS: atom_id res chain seq x y z
N MET A 1 29.25 16.28 -9.25
CA MET A 1 28.77 17.15 -8.14
C MET A 1 27.99 18.37 -8.61
N GLN A 2 28.45 19.12 -9.60
CA GLN A 2 27.70 20.29 -10.12
C GLN A 2 26.34 19.94 -10.71
N ASN A 3 26.21 18.82 -11.44
CA ASN A 3 24.93 18.40 -12.06
C ASN A 3 23.89 17.94 -11.04
N LEU A 4 24.29 17.31 -9.92
CA LEU A 4 23.37 16.93 -8.86
C LEU A 4 22.89 18.15 -8.05
N ARG A 5 23.78 19.12 -7.80
CA ARG A 5 23.40 20.38 -7.17
C ARG A 5 22.52 21.25 -8.07
N GLN A 6 22.69 21.15 -9.40
CA GLN A 6 21.87 21.85 -10.37
C GLN A 6 20.50 21.16 -10.55
N ALA A 7 20.46 19.82 -10.55
CA ALA A 7 19.23 19.07 -10.52
C ALA A 7 18.44 19.29 -9.20
N ALA A 8 19.11 19.21 -8.05
CA ALA A 8 18.48 19.51 -6.75
C ALA A 8 17.99 20.97 -6.63
N LYS A 9 18.61 21.92 -7.34
CA LYS A 9 18.17 23.33 -7.40
C LYS A 9 17.05 23.57 -8.40
N SER A 10 16.83 22.68 -9.35
CA SER A 10 15.73 22.75 -10.33
C SER A 10 14.49 21.99 -9.88
N PHE A 11 14.56 21.21 -8.80
CA PHE A 11 13.38 20.61 -8.20
C PHE A 11 12.64 21.69 -7.38
N PRO A 12 11.35 21.92 -7.64
CA PRO A 12 10.53 22.75 -6.77
C PRO A 12 10.60 22.21 -5.34
N ASP A 13 10.38 23.10 -4.37
CA ASP A 13 10.33 22.75 -2.95
C ASP A 13 9.58 21.41 -2.79
N PRO A 14 10.19 20.39 -2.15
CA PRO A 14 9.55 19.09 -1.96
C PRO A 14 8.12 19.20 -1.41
N THR A 15 7.85 20.22 -0.58
CA THR A 15 6.51 20.51 -0.05
C THR A 15 5.53 20.92 -1.16
N VAL A 16 5.98 21.58 -2.22
CA VAL A 16 5.14 21.99 -3.36
C VAL A 16 4.91 20.83 -4.29
N VAL A 17 5.93 20.05 -4.62
CA VAL A 17 5.82 18.81 -5.43
C VAL A 17 4.87 17.80 -4.76
N ILE A 18 4.98 17.66 -3.44
CA ILE A 18 4.10 16.83 -2.63
C ILE A 18 2.65 17.31 -2.71
N LYS A 19 2.41 18.61 -2.55
CA LYS A 19 1.05 19.18 -2.63
C LYS A 19 0.44 19.06 -4.02
N GLU A 20 1.21 19.29 -5.07
CA GLU A 20 0.75 19.21 -6.47
C GLU A 20 0.56 17.76 -6.91
N GLY A 21 1.48 16.86 -6.57
CA GLY A 21 1.36 15.43 -6.84
C GLY A 21 0.15 14.81 -6.13
N ILE A 22 -0.08 15.15 -4.87
CA ILE A 22 -1.24 14.71 -4.09
C ILE A 22 -2.54 15.32 -4.62
N ALA A 23 -2.55 16.59 -5.04
CA ALA A 23 -3.70 17.22 -5.67
C ALA A 23 -4.04 16.51 -7.00
N ALA A 24 -3.04 16.12 -7.78
CA ALA A 24 -3.25 15.33 -9.00
C ALA A 24 -3.82 13.93 -8.71
N LEU A 25 -3.34 13.23 -7.66
CA LEU A 25 -3.91 11.96 -7.20
C LEU A 25 -5.37 12.10 -6.77
N HIS A 26 -5.74 13.21 -6.14
CA HIS A 26 -7.12 13.47 -5.74
C HIS A 26 -8.07 13.81 -6.90
N THR A 27 -7.57 14.40 -7.99
CA THR A 27 -8.37 14.74 -9.19
C THR A 27 -8.61 13.54 -10.11
N HIS A 28 -7.76 12.51 -10.09
CA HIS A 28 -7.90 11.30 -10.92
C HIS A 28 -8.74 10.18 -10.28
N ARG A 29 -9.47 10.45 -9.20
CA ARG A 29 -10.27 9.50 -8.41
C ARG A 29 -11.41 8.77 -9.13
N GLY A 30 -11.66 9.03 -10.39
CA GLY A 30 -12.92 8.61 -11.02
C GLY A 30 -12.92 7.27 -11.76
N ASN A 31 -11.80 6.69 -12.17
CA ASN A 31 -11.80 5.61 -13.15
C ASN A 31 -10.67 4.58 -12.97
N TYR A 32 -10.58 3.95 -11.81
CA TYR A 32 -9.80 2.71 -11.68
C TYR A 32 -10.58 1.50 -12.23
N THR A 33 -10.97 1.56 -13.47
CA THR A 33 -11.23 0.35 -14.23
C THR A 33 -9.90 -0.12 -14.79
N LEU A 34 -9.55 -1.38 -14.59
CA LEU A 34 -8.32 -2.02 -15.09
C LEU A 34 -8.13 -1.92 -16.63
N ASP A 35 -9.04 -1.29 -17.33
CA ASP A 35 -9.06 -1.08 -18.78
C ASP A 35 -8.79 0.36 -19.23
N GLY A 36 -8.60 1.30 -18.31
CA GLY A 36 -8.32 2.72 -18.60
C GLY A 36 -6.88 3.00 -19.07
N PRO A 37 -6.60 4.26 -19.49
CA PRO A 37 -5.24 4.72 -19.85
C PRO A 37 -4.22 4.52 -18.72
N GLU A 38 -4.64 4.63 -17.46
CA GLU A 38 -3.83 4.40 -16.28
C GLU A 38 -3.43 2.93 -16.11
N ALA A 39 -4.32 1.99 -16.44
CA ALA A 39 -3.99 0.57 -16.47
C ALA A 39 -2.93 0.24 -17.54
N LYS A 40 -2.89 1.00 -18.65
CA LYS A 40 -1.82 0.88 -19.64
C LYS A 40 -0.50 1.42 -19.12
N LYS A 41 -0.50 2.50 -18.33
CA LYS A 41 0.70 3.01 -17.63
C LYS A 41 1.21 2.01 -16.58
N LEU A 42 0.34 1.46 -15.76
CA LEU A 42 0.66 0.35 -14.87
C LEU A 42 1.25 -0.83 -15.63
N LYS A 43 0.67 -1.24 -16.77
CA LYS A 43 1.21 -2.28 -17.64
C LYS A 43 2.64 -1.97 -18.11
N LEU A 44 2.93 -0.74 -18.49
CA LEU A 44 4.27 -0.33 -18.95
C LEU A 44 5.30 -0.34 -17.83
N LEU A 45 4.92 0.12 -16.64
CA LEU A 45 5.81 0.18 -15.47
C LEU A 45 6.07 -1.20 -14.85
N TRP A 46 5.07 -2.08 -14.88
CA TRP A 46 5.17 -3.43 -14.32
C TRP A 46 5.65 -4.47 -15.33
N TRP A 47 5.75 -4.12 -16.58
CA TRP A 47 6.27 -5.01 -17.65
C TRP A 47 7.69 -5.53 -17.39
N GLU A 48 8.52 -4.76 -16.69
CA GLU A 48 9.90 -5.15 -16.34
C GLU A 48 9.97 -6.14 -15.18
N PHE A 49 8.84 -6.48 -14.55
CA PHE A 49 8.76 -7.39 -13.43
C PHE A 49 8.24 -8.78 -13.85
N PRO A 50 8.63 -9.85 -13.10
CA PRO A 50 8.07 -11.17 -13.31
C PRO A 50 6.53 -11.17 -13.29
N GLU A 51 5.92 -12.01 -14.12
CA GLU A 51 4.46 -12.07 -14.29
C GLU A 51 3.70 -12.29 -12.97
N GLU A 52 4.29 -12.99 -12.04
CA GLU A 52 3.76 -13.25 -10.70
C GLU A 52 3.48 -11.99 -9.88
N HIS A 53 4.13 -10.86 -10.21
CA HIS A 53 3.95 -9.60 -9.51
C HIS A 53 2.92 -8.69 -10.19
N TRP A 54 2.88 -8.63 -11.53
CA TRP A 54 1.96 -7.72 -12.22
C TRP A 54 0.61 -8.37 -12.57
N LYS A 55 0.57 -9.69 -12.76
CA LYS A 55 -0.67 -10.41 -13.08
C LYS A 55 -1.75 -10.23 -12.00
N PRO A 56 -1.45 -10.33 -10.69
CA PRO A 56 -2.44 -10.08 -9.66
C PRO A 56 -2.98 -8.64 -9.65
N LEU A 57 -2.23 -7.63 -10.10
CA LEU A 57 -2.75 -6.27 -10.25
C LEU A 57 -3.74 -6.15 -11.39
N ARG A 58 -3.50 -6.87 -12.49
CA ARG A 58 -4.38 -6.86 -13.65
C ARG A 58 -5.66 -7.67 -13.45
N GLU A 59 -5.53 -8.86 -12.87
CA GLU A 59 -6.61 -9.84 -12.76
C GLU A 59 -7.29 -9.83 -11.40
N GLY A 60 -6.69 -9.16 -10.43
CA GLY A 60 -7.04 -9.22 -9.01
C GLY A 60 -6.25 -10.31 -8.27
N SER A 61 -5.97 -10.05 -7.02
CA SER A 61 -5.24 -10.97 -6.14
C SER A 61 -6.17 -12.04 -5.61
N ARG A 62 -5.74 -13.30 -5.69
CA ARG A 62 -6.45 -14.43 -5.08
C ARG A 62 -6.27 -14.38 -3.56
N MET A 63 -7.37 -14.61 -2.83
CA MET A 63 -7.35 -14.67 -1.38
C MET A 63 -6.80 -16.00 -0.83
N ASN A 64 -6.43 -16.93 -1.70
CA ASN A 64 -5.92 -18.25 -1.35
C ASN A 64 -6.91 -19.04 -0.47
N PHE A 65 -8.19 -19.07 -0.88
CA PHE A 65 -9.18 -19.92 -0.22
C PHE A 65 -8.82 -21.40 -0.40
N LEU A 66 -8.55 -22.10 0.69
CA LEU A 66 -8.31 -23.56 0.73
C LEU A 66 -9.61 -24.35 0.58
N ARG A 67 -10.71 -23.75 0.97
CA ARG A 67 -12.08 -24.24 0.80
C ARG A 67 -13.03 -23.04 0.69
N ALA A 68 -14.15 -23.22 0.06
CA ALA A 68 -15.17 -22.18 0.01
C ALA A 68 -15.70 -21.88 1.43
N PRO A 69 -15.78 -20.60 1.83
CA PRO A 69 -16.49 -20.21 3.05
C PRO A 69 -17.96 -20.63 3.00
N SER A 70 -18.56 -20.86 4.15
CA SER A 70 -19.99 -21.16 4.26
C SER A 70 -20.82 -20.00 3.70
N ALA A 71 -21.87 -20.32 2.93
CA ALA A 71 -22.76 -19.32 2.36
C ALA A 71 -23.69 -18.74 3.44
N VAL A 72 -23.23 -17.73 4.17
CA VAL A 72 -23.96 -17.07 5.25
C VAL A 72 -23.89 -15.56 5.11
N ILE A 73 -25.05 -14.93 5.07
CA ILE A 73 -25.16 -13.47 5.07
C ILE A 73 -25.35 -13.02 6.52
N HIS A 74 -24.28 -12.51 7.10
CA HIS A 74 -24.28 -12.00 8.46
C HIS A 74 -24.82 -10.59 8.53
N ASP A 75 -25.52 -10.28 9.62
CA ASP A 75 -25.83 -8.91 10.01
C ASP A 75 -24.60 -8.25 10.67
N ASN A 76 -24.54 -6.92 10.60
CA ASN A 76 -23.54 -6.17 11.31
C ASN A 76 -23.69 -6.34 12.82
N ALA A 77 -22.62 -6.15 13.58
CA ALA A 77 -22.70 -6.14 15.03
C ALA A 77 -23.66 -5.04 15.52
N PRO A 78 -24.28 -5.18 16.70
CA PRO A 78 -25.04 -4.09 17.30
C PRO A 78 -24.17 -2.86 17.45
N MET A 79 -24.66 -1.72 16.97
CA MET A 79 -23.98 -0.42 16.99
C MET A 79 -24.96 0.65 17.49
N THR A 80 -24.45 1.67 18.19
CA THR A 80 -25.21 2.87 18.49
C THR A 80 -25.50 3.66 17.19
N ASP A 81 -26.40 4.64 17.25
CA ASP A 81 -26.69 5.49 16.08
C ASP A 81 -25.45 6.21 15.58
N GLU A 82 -24.61 6.73 16.49
CA GLU A 82 -23.32 7.34 16.14
C GLU A 82 -22.38 6.37 15.43
N GLN A 83 -22.19 5.18 16.00
CA GLN A 83 -21.34 4.14 15.41
C GLN A 83 -21.88 3.68 14.04
N THR A 84 -23.20 3.61 13.89
CA THR A 84 -23.84 3.27 12.61
C THR A 84 -23.54 4.31 11.55
N GLN A 85 -23.60 5.61 11.88
CA GLN A 85 -23.24 6.70 10.97
C GLN A 85 -21.75 6.63 10.58
N VAL A 86 -20.86 6.41 11.55
CA VAL A 86 -19.42 6.25 11.30
C VAL A 86 -19.16 5.07 10.36
N ALA A 87 -19.78 3.93 10.61
CA ALA A 87 -19.63 2.75 9.77
C ALA A 87 -20.21 2.96 8.35
N ALA A 88 -21.34 3.66 8.23
CA ALA A 88 -21.92 4.02 6.95
C ALA A 88 -21.01 4.95 6.13
N SER A 89 -20.54 6.03 6.74
CA SER A 89 -19.61 6.97 6.10
C SER A 89 -18.31 6.29 5.64
N PHE A 90 -17.82 5.33 6.41
CA PHE A 90 -16.67 4.52 6.01
C PHE A 90 -16.95 3.66 4.78
N VAL A 91 -18.13 3.01 4.72
CA VAL A 91 -18.52 2.20 3.55
C VAL A 91 -18.74 3.08 2.32
N ASP A 92 -19.36 4.27 2.49
CA ASP A 92 -19.53 5.24 1.41
C ASP A 92 -18.16 5.71 0.86
N GLU A 93 -17.20 5.98 1.74
CA GLU A 93 -15.82 6.30 1.32
C GLU A 93 -15.19 5.15 0.51
N LEU A 94 -15.41 3.90 0.89
CA LEU A 94 -14.91 2.74 0.14
C LEU A 94 -15.62 2.57 -1.22
N LEU A 95 -16.92 2.93 -1.31
CA LEU A 95 -17.66 2.98 -2.57
C LEU A 95 -17.08 4.06 -3.50
N ASP A 96 -16.80 5.26 -2.98
CA ASP A 96 -16.19 6.36 -3.73
C ASP A 96 -14.79 5.99 -4.25
N LEU A 97 -14.05 5.18 -3.51
CA LEU A 97 -12.74 4.65 -3.90
C LEU A 97 -12.83 3.42 -4.83
N ALA A 98 -14.03 2.96 -5.17
CA ALA A 98 -14.26 1.70 -5.87
C ALA A 98 -13.59 0.46 -5.19
N ALA A 99 -13.25 0.58 -3.92
CA ALA A 99 -12.72 -0.52 -3.10
C ALA A 99 -13.81 -1.50 -2.67
N VAL A 100 -15.04 -1.03 -2.67
CA VAL A 100 -16.27 -1.80 -2.46
C VAL A 100 -17.23 -1.44 -3.58
N GLN A 101 -18.02 -2.37 -4.04
CA GLN A 101 -18.96 -2.17 -5.14
C GLN A 101 -20.22 -3.00 -5.01
N THR A 102 -21.25 -2.64 -5.76
CA THR A 102 -22.40 -3.52 -5.98
C THR A 102 -21.95 -4.71 -6.83
N PRO A 103 -22.37 -5.94 -6.50
CA PRO A 103 -22.04 -7.10 -7.30
C PRO A 103 -22.45 -6.92 -8.77
N ALA A 104 -21.63 -7.42 -9.69
CA ALA A 104 -21.99 -7.46 -11.11
C ALA A 104 -23.30 -8.23 -11.33
N GLU A 105 -24.02 -7.89 -12.40
CA GLU A 105 -25.27 -8.56 -12.75
C GLU A 105 -25.12 -10.08 -12.78
N GLY A 106 -26.03 -10.77 -12.11
CA GLY A 106 -26.01 -12.23 -11.97
C GLY A 106 -25.06 -12.78 -10.90
N ARG A 107 -24.17 -11.96 -10.32
CA ARG A 107 -23.31 -12.39 -9.22
C ARG A 107 -24.04 -12.26 -7.89
N LYS A 108 -23.95 -13.31 -7.07
CA LYS A 108 -24.52 -13.32 -5.72
C LYS A 108 -23.42 -13.27 -4.69
N ILE A 109 -23.59 -12.44 -3.66
CA ILE A 109 -22.77 -12.51 -2.46
C ILE A 109 -23.19 -13.77 -1.69
N LEU A 110 -22.21 -14.58 -1.34
CA LEU A 110 -22.41 -15.83 -0.62
C LEU A 110 -22.11 -15.68 0.87
N THR A 111 -21.13 -14.84 1.21
CA THR A 111 -20.70 -14.65 2.60
C THR A 111 -20.44 -13.19 2.85
N THR A 112 -20.86 -12.67 4.01
CA THR A 112 -20.54 -11.31 4.46
C THR A 112 -19.71 -11.33 5.75
N ALA A 113 -18.78 -10.39 5.90
CA ALA A 113 -18.13 -10.08 7.15
C ALA A 113 -18.96 -9.05 7.93
N PRO A 114 -19.36 -9.32 9.19
CA PRO A 114 -20.02 -8.33 10.03
C PRO A 114 -19.12 -7.10 10.24
N LEU A 115 -19.69 -5.91 10.16
CA LEU A 115 -18.99 -4.69 10.55
C LEU A 115 -19.22 -4.40 12.04
N PHE A 116 -18.19 -3.88 12.70
CA PHE A 116 -18.27 -3.30 14.02
C PHE A 116 -17.31 -2.12 14.17
N VAL A 117 -17.50 -1.31 15.19
CA VAL A 117 -16.78 -0.07 15.40
C VAL A 117 -16.09 -0.08 16.75
N VAL A 118 -14.81 0.25 16.78
CA VAL A 118 -14.02 0.38 18.01
C VAL A 118 -13.38 1.77 18.09
N PRO A 119 -13.17 2.32 19.29
CA PRO A 119 -12.43 3.57 19.44
C PRO A 119 -10.99 3.40 18.97
N LYS A 120 -10.41 4.44 18.37
CA LYS A 120 -8.99 4.47 18.06
C LYS A 120 -8.20 4.74 19.36
N GLU A 121 -7.19 3.93 19.58
CA GLU A 121 -6.31 4.11 20.73
C GLU A 121 -5.59 5.46 20.70
N GLY A 122 -5.63 6.19 21.81
CA GLY A 122 -4.98 7.50 21.94
C GLY A 122 -5.64 8.66 21.17
N GLN A 123 -6.81 8.46 20.56
CA GLN A 123 -7.53 9.47 19.79
C GLN A 123 -9.00 9.53 20.26
N GLU A 124 -9.25 10.38 21.24
CA GLU A 124 -10.61 10.56 21.80
C GLU A 124 -11.60 11.05 20.71
N GLY A 125 -12.75 10.38 20.62
CA GLY A 125 -13.78 10.68 19.63
C GLY A 125 -13.52 10.13 18.22
N GLU A 126 -12.38 9.49 17.98
CA GLU A 126 -12.11 8.82 16.70
C GLU A 126 -12.41 7.32 16.74
N TRP A 127 -12.94 6.82 15.65
CA TRP A 127 -13.41 5.45 15.52
C TRP A 127 -12.68 4.68 14.40
N ARG A 128 -12.56 3.37 14.58
CA ARG A 128 -12.09 2.45 13.55
C ARG A 128 -13.19 1.46 13.21
N VAL A 129 -13.58 1.38 11.94
CA VAL A 129 -14.51 0.37 11.43
C VAL A 129 -13.72 -0.88 11.06
N ILE A 130 -14.20 -2.02 11.53
CA ILE A 130 -13.57 -3.33 11.31
C ILE A 130 -14.58 -4.26 10.64
N ALA A 131 -14.14 -4.95 9.59
CA ALA A 131 -14.86 -6.09 9.02
C ALA A 131 -14.35 -7.37 9.68
N ASP A 132 -15.21 -8.04 10.42
CA ASP A 132 -14.87 -9.26 11.17
C ASP A 132 -14.88 -10.50 10.25
N MET A 133 -13.78 -10.67 9.55
CA MET A 133 -13.59 -11.82 8.65
C MET A 133 -13.44 -13.17 9.40
N LEU A 134 -13.15 -13.13 10.70
CA LEU A 134 -13.14 -14.34 11.52
C LEU A 134 -14.56 -14.79 11.84
N ARG A 135 -15.40 -13.89 12.38
CA ARG A 135 -16.82 -14.17 12.65
C ARG A 135 -17.60 -14.46 11.36
N GLY A 136 -17.23 -13.83 10.25
CA GLY A 136 -17.78 -14.11 8.94
C GLY A 136 -17.39 -15.49 8.37
N GLY A 137 -16.42 -16.17 8.99
CA GLY A 137 -15.93 -17.49 8.57
C GLY A 137 -14.94 -17.48 7.41
N GLN A 138 -14.63 -16.32 6.82
CA GLN A 138 -13.69 -16.21 5.70
C GLN A 138 -12.26 -16.60 6.11
N ASN A 139 -11.77 -16.07 7.25
CA ASN A 139 -10.40 -16.32 7.72
C ASN A 139 -10.11 -17.79 8.05
N GLU A 140 -11.12 -18.56 8.41
CA GLU A 140 -10.97 -20.02 8.63
C GLU A 140 -10.75 -20.79 7.33
N CYS A 141 -11.07 -20.19 6.20
CA CYS A 141 -10.99 -20.80 4.87
C CYS A 141 -9.79 -20.29 4.07
N ILE A 142 -9.14 -19.19 4.49
CA ILE A 142 -8.00 -18.58 3.82
C ILE A 142 -6.70 -19.25 4.29
N GLY A 143 -5.90 -19.70 3.33
CA GLY A 143 -4.52 -20.15 3.57
C GLY A 143 -3.63 -18.95 3.95
N SER A 144 -2.86 -19.11 5.03
CA SER A 144 -1.94 -18.06 5.49
C SER A 144 -0.66 -18.05 4.67
N ASP A 145 -0.40 -16.97 3.93
CA ASP A 145 0.91 -16.70 3.36
C ASP A 145 1.78 -15.97 4.41
N PRO A 146 3.10 -16.21 4.43
CA PRO A 146 3.98 -15.51 5.34
C PRO A 146 4.01 -14.00 5.04
N VAL A 147 3.94 -13.19 6.10
CA VAL A 147 4.11 -11.75 6.02
C VAL A 147 5.54 -11.41 6.45
N PHE A 148 6.27 -10.80 5.53
CA PHE A 148 7.65 -10.41 5.77
C PHE A 148 7.73 -8.92 6.01
N LEU A 149 8.13 -8.53 7.22
CA LEU A 149 8.30 -7.13 7.61
C LEU A 149 9.76 -6.88 8.02
N PRO A 150 10.30 -5.69 7.73
CA PRO A 150 11.63 -5.33 8.19
C PRO A 150 11.65 -5.28 9.72
N ARG A 151 12.71 -5.80 10.33
CA ARG A 151 12.94 -5.66 11.77
C ARG A 151 13.44 -4.27 12.08
N ILE A 152 12.89 -3.62 13.09
CA ILE A 152 13.29 -2.27 13.50
C ILE A 152 14.78 -2.21 13.85
N SER A 153 15.32 -3.24 14.52
CA SER A 153 16.76 -3.33 14.82
C SER A 153 17.60 -3.26 13.54
N HIS A 154 17.22 -4.00 12.49
CA HIS A 154 17.95 -3.97 11.21
C HIS A 154 17.83 -2.62 10.49
N ILE A 155 16.67 -1.95 10.60
CA ILE A 155 16.54 -0.59 10.06
C ILE A 155 17.54 0.32 10.76
N LEU A 156 17.58 0.30 12.10
CA LEU A 156 18.48 1.14 12.91
C LEU A 156 19.96 0.85 12.62
N ASP A 157 20.35 -0.43 12.49
CA ASP A 157 21.72 -0.84 12.19
C ASP A 157 22.20 -0.36 10.82
N GLN A 158 21.27 -0.11 9.90
CA GLN A 158 21.57 0.34 8.54
C GLN A 158 21.45 1.86 8.35
N MET A 159 21.00 2.60 9.35
CA MET A 159 20.86 4.06 9.25
C MET A 159 22.22 4.77 9.31
N TYR A 160 22.32 5.85 8.55
CA TYR A 160 23.51 6.72 8.59
C TYR A 160 23.46 7.61 9.84
N SER A 161 24.56 7.65 10.60
CA SER A 161 24.68 8.58 11.72
C SER A 161 24.56 10.02 11.23
N GLY A 162 23.64 10.79 11.82
CA GLY A 162 23.36 12.17 11.39
C GLY A 162 22.64 12.27 10.04
N GLY A 163 22.14 11.15 9.49
CA GLY A 163 21.38 11.13 8.24
C GLY A 163 19.99 11.76 8.38
N TYR A 164 19.28 11.80 7.25
CA TYR A 164 17.94 12.35 7.13
C TYR A 164 16.95 11.26 6.75
N SER A 165 15.77 11.33 7.34
CA SER A 165 14.68 10.38 7.05
C SER A 165 13.44 11.10 6.60
N ALA A 166 12.70 10.49 5.67
CA ALA A 166 11.36 10.89 5.28
C ALA A 166 10.42 9.70 5.49
N VAL A 167 9.17 9.97 5.83
CA VAL A 167 8.14 8.93 6.02
C VAL A 167 6.96 9.20 5.11
N VAL A 168 6.48 8.17 4.44
CA VAL A 168 5.28 8.20 3.60
C VAL A 168 4.32 7.13 4.08
N ASP A 169 3.10 7.53 4.41
CA ASP A 169 1.99 6.64 4.76
C ASP A 169 1.09 6.47 3.54
N ALA A 170 0.84 5.24 3.10
CA ALA A 170 -0.08 4.96 2.02
C ALA A 170 -1.52 4.89 2.53
N SER A 171 -2.35 5.83 2.08
CA SER A 171 -3.75 5.97 2.51
C SER A 171 -4.59 4.79 2.06
N LYS A 172 -5.35 4.16 2.98
CA LYS A 172 -6.24 3.05 2.62
C LYS A 172 -5.53 1.93 1.86
N TYR A 173 -4.29 1.63 2.22
CA TYR A 173 -3.32 0.84 1.45
C TYR A 173 -3.89 -0.48 0.93
N PHE A 174 -4.51 -1.30 1.78
CA PHE A 174 -5.10 -2.58 1.38
C PHE A 174 -6.15 -2.42 0.28
N TYR A 175 -7.00 -1.42 0.40
CA TYR A 175 -8.11 -1.19 -0.52
C TYR A 175 -7.67 -0.73 -1.91
N GLN A 176 -6.39 -0.35 -2.08
CA GLN A 176 -5.84 0.04 -3.38
C GLN A 176 -5.52 -1.16 -4.27
N PHE A 177 -5.47 -2.38 -3.75
CA PHE A 177 -5.11 -3.58 -4.51
C PHE A 177 -6.36 -4.40 -4.83
N PRO A 178 -6.54 -4.80 -6.10
CA PRO A 178 -7.76 -5.50 -6.51
C PRO A 178 -7.81 -6.93 -6.01
N THR A 179 -9.01 -7.38 -5.61
CA THR A 179 -9.33 -8.79 -5.37
C THR A 179 -9.79 -9.47 -6.64
N HIS A 180 -9.42 -10.74 -6.82
CA HIS A 180 -9.85 -11.51 -7.97
C HIS A 180 -11.37 -11.66 -8.01
N PRO A 181 -12.03 -11.48 -9.18
CA PRO A 181 -13.48 -11.53 -9.29
C PRO A 181 -14.13 -12.81 -8.75
N ASP A 182 -13.47 -13.97 -8.87
CA ASP A 182 -14.01 -15.25 -8.38
C ASP A 182 -14.06 -15.34 -6.85
N ASP A 183 -13.24 -14.54 -6.14
CA ASP A 183 -13.18 -14.56 -4.68
C ASP A 183 -14.19 -13.58 -4.06
N ARG A 184 -14.64 -12.56 -4.81
CA ARG A 184 -15.53 -11.50 -4.34
C ARG A 184 -16.88 -12.00 -3.79
N PRO A 185 -17.50 -13.08 -4.30
CA PRO A 185 -18.70 -13.62 -3.70
C PRO A 185 -18.58 -13.98 -2.21
N TYR A 186 -17.37 -14.26 -1.76
CA TYR A 186 -17.06 -14.61 -0.37
C TYR A 186 -16.52 -13.43 0.44
N LEU A 187 -16.36 -12.26 -0.18
CA LEU A 187 -15.82 -11.03 0.42
C LEU A 187 -16.91 -9.95 0.47
N GLY A 188 -18.06 -10.31 0.98
CA GLY A 188 -19.19 -9.39 1.10
C GLY A 188 -19.20 -8.60 2.41
N LEU A 189 -19.90 -7.49 2.38
CA LEU A 189 -20.31 -6.73 3.54
C LEU A 189 -21.74 -6.20 3.37
N ARG A 190 -22.36 -5.78 4.47
CA ARG A 190 -23.68 -5.16 4.46
C ARG A 190 -23.55 -3.69 4.84
N HIS A 191 -24.05 -2.77 4.00
CA HIS A 191 -24.07 -1.36 4.33
C HIS A 191 -24.91 -1.09 5.59
N PRO A 192 -24.40 -0.37 6.60
CA PRO A 192 -25.05 -0.26 7.92
C PRO A 192 -26.46 0.37 7.89
N ILE A 193 -26.69 1.35 7.02
CA ILE A 193 -27.96 2.08 6.92
C ILE A 193 -28.85 1.46 5.84
N THR A 194 -28.39 1.39 4.60
CA THR A 194 -29.21 0.95 3.46
C THR A 194 -29.45 -0.55 3.43
N GLN A 195 -28.71 -1.32 4.21
CA GLN A 195 -28.72 -2.79 4.25
C GLN A 195 -28.34 -3.44 2.92
N THR A 196 -27.86 -2.67 1.97
CA THR A 196 -27.42 -3.17 0.66
C THR A 196 -26.21 -4.09 0.84
N LEU A 197 -26.24 -5.22 0.12
CA LEU A 197 -25.10 -6.12 0.06
C LEU A 197 -24.10 -5.63 -0.98
N LEU A 198 -22.85 -5.52 -0.57
CA LEU A 198 -21.72 -5.04 -1.34
C LEU A 198 -20.59 -6.05 -1.30
N GLU A 199 -19.73 -6.06 -2.33
CA GLU A 199 -18.54 -6.92 -2.39
C GLU A 199 -17.25 -6.08 -2.35
N TYR A 200 -16.21 -6.61 -1.71
CA TYR A 200 -14.88 -6.00 -1.77
C TYR A 200 -14.25 -6.21 -3.15
N ALA A 201 -14.03 -5.12 -3.87
CA ALA A 201 -13.24 -5.08 -5.09
C ALA A 201 -11.75 -4.86 -4.79
N GLY A 202 -11.43 -4.14 -3.70
CA GLY A 202 -10.09 -4.04 -3.12
C GLY A 202 -9.85 -5.09 -2.03
N LEU A 203 -8.59 -5.28 -1.60
CA LEU A 203 -8.26 -6.20 -0.51
C LEU A 203 -8.96 -5.77 0.78
N PRO A 204 -9.76 -6.62 1.41
CA PRO A 204 -10.43 -6.27 2.66
C PRO A 204 -9.42 -6.22 3.82
N MET A 205 -9.43 -5.12 4.56
CA MET A 205 -8.69 -5.02 5.82
C MET A 205 -9.34 -5.98 6.83
N GLY A 206 -8.55 -6.91 7.38
CA GLY A 206 -9.03 -7.96 8.29
C GLY A 206 -9.05 -9.36 7.69
N ALA A 207 -8.92 -9.52 6.36
CA ALA A 207 -8.70 -10.84 5.78
C ALA A 207 -7.27 -11.34 6.05
N ALA A 208 -7.14 -12.60 6.42
CA ALA A 208 -5.88 -13.19 6.91
C ALA A 208 -4.71 -13.05 5.91
N ASN A 209 -4.99 -13.09 4.61
CA ASN A 209 -3.96 -13.03 3.57
C ASN A 209 -3.72 -11.61 3.00
N SER A 210 -4.58 -10.64 3.33
CA SER A 210 -4.41 -9.26 2.83
C SER A 210 -3.06 -8.64 3.18
N PRO A 211 -2.49 -8.82 4.39
CA PRO A 211 -1.17 -8.28 4.71
C PRO A 211 -0.06 -8.85 3.82
N ALA A 212 -0.05 -10.16 3.57
CA ALA A 212 0.96 -10.80 2.73
C ALA A 212 0.87 -10.31 1.27
N ILE A 213 -0.34 -10.16 0.74
CA ILE A 213 -0.57 -9.62 -0.60
C ILE A 213 -0.10 -8.17 -0.67
N ALA A 214 -0.52 -7.32 0.27
CA ALA A 214 -0.14 -5.91 0.31
C ALA A 214 1.38 -5.71 0.43
N CYS A 215 2.07 -6.51 1.25
CA CYS A 215 3.53 -6.48 1.37
C CYS A 215 4.22 -6.83 0.04
N ARG A 216 3.72 -7.83 -0.71
CA ARG A 216 4.25 -8.14 -2.05
C ARG A 216 4.17 -6.95 -3.00
N TYR A 217 3.08 -6.20 -2.97
CA TYR A 217 2.94 -4.97 -3.76
C TYR A 217 3.90 -3.87 -3.31
N GLY A 218 4.06 -3.68 -1.99
CA GLY A 218 5.03 -2.72 -1.45
C GLY A 218 6.46 -3.03 -1.90
N LEU A 219 6.85 -4.31 -1.87
CA LEU A 219 8.15 -4.76 -2.35
C LEU A 219 8.32 -4.53 -3.86
N ALA A 220 7.30 -4.84 -4.67
CA ALA A 220 7.35 -4.59 -6.10
C ALA A 220 7.46 -3.09 -6.40
N PHE A 221 6.73 -2.25 -5.66
CA PHE A 221 6.83 -0.79 -5.77
C PHE A 221 8.24 -0.28 -5.46
N ILE A 222 8.87 -0.76 -4.39
CA ILE A 222 10.24 -0.35 -4.05
C ILE A 222 11.24 -0.79 -5.13
N ARG A 223 11.06 -1.97 -5.75
CA ARG A 223 11.89 -2.39 -6.88
C ARG A 223 11.78 -1.46 -8.08
N MET A 224 10.55 -1.00 -8.39
CA MET A 224 10.35 -0.01 -9.45
C MET A 224 11.01 1.32 -9.11
N LEU A 225 10.92 1.76 -7.86
CA LEU A 225 11.61 2.96 -7.37
C LEU A 225 13.13 2.84 -7.57
N GLN A 226 13.69 1.69 -7.31
CA GLN A 226 15.08 1.38 -7.54
C GLN A 226 15.46 1.51 -9.01
N SER A 227 14.72 0.90 -9.93
CA SER A 227 14.98 1.02 -11.36
C SER A 227 14.91 2.47 -11.84
N ARG A 228 13.99 3.28 -11.30
CA ARG A 228 13.94 4.72 -11.59
C ARG A 228 15.14 5.49 -11.06
N PHE A 229 15.54 5.18 -9.84
CA PHE A 229 16.72 5.81 -9.23
C PHE A 229 17.99 5.52 -10.03
N GLU A 230 18.14 4.28 -10.50
CA GLU A 230 19.24 3.87 -11.36
C GLU A 230 19.22 4.58 -12.72
N ALA A 231 18.07 4.64 -13.36
CA ALA A 231 17.89 5.34 -14.62
C ALA A 231 18.17 6.84 -14.49
N PHE A 232 17.72 7.48 -13.41
CA PHE A 232 17.99 8.90 -13.14
C PHE A 232 19.48 9.16 -12.97
N GLN A 233 20.20 8.28 -12.30
CA GLN A 233 21.65 8.36 -12.10
C GLN A 233 22.45 8.02 -13.37
N GLY A 234 21.78 7.52 -14.42
CA GLY A 234 22.43 7.13 -15.68
C GLY A 234 23.41 5.97 -15.53
N ASN A 235 23.17 5.07 -14.58
CA ASN A 235 24.00 3.89 -14.35
C ASN A 235 23.16 2.60 -14.48
N PRO A 236 23.28 1.85 -15.60
CA PRO A 236 22.46 0.66 -15.85
C PRO A 236 22.89 -0.59 -15.08
N LYS A 237 23.90 -0.53 -14.23
CA LYS A 237 24.46 -1.67 -13.50
C LYS A 237 24.72 -1.34 -12.04
N ILE A 238 23.68 -1.05 -11.28
CA ILE A 238 23.81 -1.01 -9.82
C ILE A 238 23.28 -2.35 -9.29
N ASN A 239 24.19 -3.10 -8.67
CA ASN A 239 23.83 -4.30 -7.94
C ASN A 239 22.98 -3.90 -6.74
N CYS A 240 21.71 -4.14 -6.84
CA CYS A 240 20.77 -3.95 -5.78
C CYS A 240 20.82 -5.14 -4.87
N TRP A 241 21.40 -4.93 -3.74
CA TRP A 241 21.40 -5.95 -2.71
C TRP A 241 20.04 -5.95 -2.04
N TRP A 242 19.31 -7.04 -2.20
CA TRP A 242 18.24 -7.40 -1.33
C TRP A 242 18.85 -7.74 0.03
N THR A 243 18.60 -6.92 1.03
CA THR A 243 18.80 -7.37 2.38
C THR A 243 17.63 -8.31 2.71
N GLY A 244 17.90 -9.60 2.93
CA GLY A 244 16.90 -10.60 3.23
C GLY A 244 16.71 -11.71 2.20
N PHE A 245 17.32 -11.60 1.00
CA PHE A 245 17.41 -12.70 0.04
C PHE A 245 18.86 -13.05 -0.24
N SER A 246 19.27 -14.26 0.08
CA SER A 246 20.45 -14.91 -0.46
C SER A 246 20.07 -15.71 -1.71
N GLU A 247 21.05 -16.19 -2.46
CA GLU A 247 20.85 -17.16 -3.55
C GLU A 247 20.15 -18.43 -3.07
N ASP A 248 20.23 -18.71 -1.77
CA ASP A 248 19.65 -19.89 -1.11
C ASP A 248 18.24 -19.65 -0.54
N GLY A 249 17.68 -18.43 -0.67
CA GLY A 249 16.33 -18.09 -0.22
C GLY A 249 16.24 -16.89 0.72
N TYR A 250 15.09 -16.74 1.35
CA TYR A 250 14.79 -15.67 2.29
C TYR A 250 15.44 -15.91 3.66
N ASP A 251 16.23 -14.94 4.11
CA ASP A 251 16.72 -14.89 5.48
C ASP A 251 15.90 -13.89 6.32
N PRO A 252 15.05 -14.37 7.23
CA PRO A 252 14.23 -13.51 8.08
C PRO A 252 15.06 -12.63 9.01
N ASP A 253 16.32 -12.95 9.24
CA ASP A 253 17.19 -12.17 10.12
C ASP A 253 17.78 -10.93 9.44
N LEU A 254 17.79 -10.89 8.11
CA LEU A 254 18.28 -9.74 7.35
C LEU A 254 17.22 -8.65 7.08
N GLY A 255 15.92 -8.94 7.24
CA GLY A 255 14.83 -7.99 7.02
C GLY A 255 14.72 -7.51 5.58
N TYR A 256 13.70 -6.69 5.28
CA TYR A 256 13.51 -6.09 3.96
C TYR A 256 13.90 -4.62 3.96
N GLY A 257 14.92 -4.28 3.21
CA GLY A 257 15.28 -2.91 2.91
C GLY A 257 15.99 -2.84 1.56
N PHE A 258 15.86 -1.70 0.88
CA PHE A 258 16.52 -1.45 -0.39
C PHE A 258 17.51 -0.33 -0.25
N THR A 259 18.66 -0.50 -0.90
CA THR A 259 19.67 0.54 -1.00
C THR A 259 19.66 1.11 -2.41
N LEU A 260 19.39 2.41 -2.51
CA LEU A 260 19.46 3.19 -3.75
C LEU A 260 20.86 3.79 -3.81
N ILE A 261 21.74 3.25 -4.64
CA ILE A 261 23.14 3.68 -4.70
C ILE A 261 23.30 4.74 -5.79
N GLY A 262 23.77 5.94 -5.40
CA GLY A 262 24.14 6.99 -6.35
C GLY A 262 25.53 6.77 -6.98
N LYS A 263 25.82 7.45 -8.10
CA LYS A 263 27.12 7.41 -8.79
C LYS A 263 28.32 7.79 -7.91
N ASP A 264 28.08 8.61 -6.90
CA ASP A 264 29.08 9.06 -5.94
C ASP A 264 29.25 8.09 -4.75
N GLY A 265 28.66 6.90 -4.84
CA GLY A 265 28.69 5.88 -3.78
C GLY A 265 27.79 6.17 -2.58
N GLY A 266 27.17 7.35 -2.53
CA GLY A 266 26.20 7.65 -1.49
C GLY A 266 24.84 7.01 -1.80
N ALA A 267 24.23 6.42 -0.80
CA ALA A 267 23.01 5.64 -0.95
C ALA A 267 21.86 6.23 -0.14
N ALA A 268 20.65 6.18 -0.68
CA ALA A 268 19.44 6.25 0.10
C ALA A 268 18.94 4.83 0.36
N LYS A 269 18.28 4.60 1.47
CA LYS A 269 17.70 3.33 1.86
C LYS A 269 16.20 3.49 2.00
N VAL A 270 15.44 2.46 1.59
CA VAL A 270 13.97 2.49 1.64
C VAL A 270 13.48 1.20 2.26
N TRP A 271 12.59 1.30 3.23
CA TRP A 271 11.91 0.17 3.85
C TRP A 271 10.40 0.36 3.74
N ALA A 272 9.69 -0.74 3.52
CA ALA A 272 8.24 -0.79 3.58
C ALA A 272 7.82 -1.62 4.79
N PHE A 273 7.00 -1.04 5.65
CA PHE A 273 6.34 -1.72 6.75
C PHE A 273 4.82 -1.62 6.54
N VAL A 274 4.28 -2.54 5.75
CA VAL A 274 2.92 -2.53 5.23
C VAL A 274 2.64 -1.25 4.43
N ASP A 275 1.92 -0.31 5.00
CA ASP A 275 1.51 0.98 4.42
C ASP A 275 2.47 2.13 4.73
N ASP A 276 3.39 1.92 5.67
CA ASP A 276 4.41 2.91 6.05
C ASP A 276 5.72 2.69 5.28
N PHE A 277 6.19 3.72 4.61
CA PHE A 277 7.48 3.71 3.91
C PHE A 277 8.46 4.66 4.58
N LEU A 278 9.65 4.15 4.93
CA LEU A 278 10.75 4.92 5.45
C LEU A 278 11.82 5.09 4.38
N ILE A 279 12.19 6.33 4.09
CA ILE A 279 13.27 6.69 3.17
C ILE A 279 14.35 7.35 4.00
N HIS A 280 15.59 6.85 3.94
CA HIS A 280 16.70 7.36 4.72
C HIS A 280 17.95 7.53 3.87
N GLY A 281 18.62 8.65 4.01
CA GLY A 281 19.85 8.96 3.29
C GLY A 281 20.89 9.70 4.14
N PRO A 282 22.16 9.71 3.69
CA PRO A 282 23.24 10.35 4.43
C PRO A 282 23.13 11.88 4.44
N THR A 283 22.38 12.47 3.51
CA THR A 283 22.20 13.93 3.39
C THR A 283 20.76 14.27 3.09
N TYR A 284 20.38 15.50 3.40
CA TYR A 284 19.06 16.05 3.06
C TYR A 284 18.76 15.92 1.55
N ASP A 285 19.70 16.30 0.69
CA ASP A 285 19.53 16.30 -0.77
C ASP A 285 19.26 14.88 -1.31
N LYS A 286 19.97 13.87 -0.80
CA LYS A 286 19.79 12.47 -1.23
C LYS A 286 18.45 11.90 -0.79
N THR A 287 18.06 12.18 0.45
CA THR A 287 16.76 11.78 0.96
C THR A 287 15.63 12.47 0.20
N SER A 288 15.78 13.77 -0.08
CA SER A 288 14.81 14.54 -0.87
C SER A 288 14.66 14.01 -2.30
N LEU A 289 15.77 13.67 -2.95
CA LEU A 289 15.74 13.06 -4.29
C LEU A 289 15.00 11.71 -4.27
N ALA A 290 15.34 10.85 -3.31
CA ALA A 290 14.68 9.55 -3.19
C ALA A 290 13.18 9.69 -2.89
N LEU A 291 12.80 10.64 -2.02
CA LEU A 291 11.40 10.96 -1.75
C LEU A 291 10.68 11.49 -2.98
N SER A 292 11.29 12.39 -3.76
CA SER A 292 10.68 12.93 -4.98
C SER A 292 10.41 11.82 -5.99
N LEU A 293 11.39 10.93 -6.23
CA LEU A 293 11.20 9.78 -7.13
C LEU A 293 10.16 8.79 -6.61
N PHE A 294 10.06 8.62 -5.28
CA PHE A 294 9.02 7.82 -4.66
C PHE A 294 7.63 8.39 -4.96
N LEU A 295 7.45 9.68 -4.79
CA LEU A 295 6.17 10.36 -5.01
C LEU A 295 5.79 10.39 -6.50
N ASP A 296 6.76 10.62 -7.39
CA ASP A 296 6.53 10.53 -8.84
C ASP A 296 6.06 9.12 -9.23
N LEU A 297 6.71 8.08 -8.68
CA LEU A 297 6.31 6.71 -8.92
C LEU A 297 4.93 6.42 -8.33
N ALA A 298 4.63 6.92 -7.12
CA ALA A 298 3.31 6.77 -6.50
C ALA A 298 2.21 7.37 -7.38
N VAL A 299 2.45 8.57 -7.95
CA VAL A 299 1.53 9.20 -8.92
C VAL A 299 1.36 8.31 -10.15
N ASP A 300 2.44 7.84 -10.75
CA ASP A 300 2.39 7.04 -11.96
C ASP A 300 1.71 5.67 -11.76
N CYS A 301 1.86 5.08 -10.57
CA CYS A 301 1.19 3.83 -10.18
C CYS A 301 -0.24 4.05 -9.65
N GLY A 302 -0.66 5.30 -9.44
CA GLY A 302 -1.94 5.61 -8.82
C GLY A 302 -1.99 5.24 -7.33
N MET A 303 -0.85 5.12 -6.66
CA MET A 303 -0.80 4.84 -5.22
C MET A 303 -1.18 6.09 -4.42
N LEU A 304 -2.23 5.97 -3.62
CA LEU A 304 -2.69 7.04 -2.74
C LEU A 304 -1.83 7.14 -1.50
N CYS A 305 -1.19 8.29 -1.30
CA CYS A 305 -0.45 8.61 -0.08
C CYS A 305 -1.25 9.57 0.80
N HIS A 306 -1.06 9.50 2.11
CA HIS A 306 -1.77 10.36 3.07
C HIS A 306 -1.05 11.71 3.23
N PRO A 307 -1.63 12.84 2.72
CA PRO A 307 -0.91 14.11 2.66
C PRO A 307 -0.47 14.64 4.01
N LYS A 308 -1.32 14.47 5.04
CA LYS A 308 -1.07 15.00 6.40
C LYS A 308 -0.06 14.14 7.21
N LYS A 309 0.22 12.92 6.75
CA LYS A 309 1.14 11.99 7.41
C LYS A 309 2.48 11.90 6.69
N LEU A 310 2.64 12.61 5.57
CA LEU A 310 3.91 12.70 4.91
C LEU A 310 4.86 13.53 5.76
N THR A 311 5.99 12.93 6.11
CA THR A 311 7.08 13.61 6.82
C THR A 311 8.22 13.91 5.84
N PRO A 312 8.53 15.16 5.55
CA PRO A 312 9.67 15.54 4.70
C PRO A 312 10.99 15.13 5.35
N PRO A 313 12.12 15.16 4.59
CA PRO A 313 13.42 14.79 5.12
C PRO A 313 13.82 15.60 6.37
N GLN A 314 14.04 14.91 7.47
CA GLN A 314 14.50 15.48 8.74
C GLN A 314 15.31 14.45 9.54
N GLN A 315 16.10 14.92 10.53
CA GLN A 315 16.97 14.05 11.31
C GLN A 315 16.24 13.20 12.36
N VAL A 316 15.04 13.63 12.74
CA VAL A 316 14.21 12.92 13.72
C VAL A 316 12.83 12.70 13.11
N VAL A 317 12.43 11.46 12.97
CA VAL A 317 11.11 11.06 12.45
C VAL A 317 10.43 10.07 13.39
N LYS A 318 9.10 10.04 13.36
CA LYS A 318 8.30 8.99 13.95
C LYS A 318 7.95 7.98 12.84
N TYR A 319 8.21 6.70 13.08
CA TYR A 319 7.97 5.61 12.14
C TYR A 319 7.40 4.39 12.84
N CYS A 320 6.38 3.75 12.25
CA CYS A 320 5.68 2.56 12.79
C CYS A 320 5.03 2.77 14.17
N GLY A 321 4.58 3.98 14.49
CA GLY A 321 3.83 4.28 15.72
C GLY A 321 4.61 4.94 16.82
#